data_f5bba28d2ef43ba720ed7b96bc594a85
#
_entry.id   f5bba28d2ef43ba720ed7b96bc594a85
#
_cell.length_a   1.000
_cell.length_b   1.000
_cell.length_c   1.000
_cell.angle_alpha   90.00
_cell.angle_beta   90.00
_cell.angle_gamma   90.00
#
_symmetry.space_group_name_H-M   'P 1'
#
loop_
_entity.id
_entity.type
_entity.pdbx_description
1 polymer ?
#
loop_
_entity_poly.entity_id
_entity_poly.type
_entity_poly.pdbx_seq_one_letter_code
_entity_poly.pdbx_strand_id
1 'polypeptide(L)'
;MSDKKGKGVSRRDFIKLAGAGGMAAGSLGPAFLFPERAAAQQKTLKVLQWSHFVPAYDTWFDGTFAKQWGDKHNTNVVVDHINLVDLNTRAASEAQAKKGHDLFMFLSPPAAYENQVIDMTHVYQEVEKKHGKKIDLAHKSTYNPKTKKYYAFSDSYAPDPGNWRKDLFEQVGFPNGPDTYDDLRKGAKAIKDKFGNPCGIGLSQELDTSMAMRALLWSFGGAEQDEAGNVTINSKNTIEALKFMKALYEESETPEVFTWTPPSNNQAMLAGKVSYVANAISITRQAEREHQPIDKNIMISRALKGPVRRIAAEHVMDCYVIWEFAENKDGAQQFLIDYIDAFHDGFVAGQFYNFPCFPSTVPKLKEEISNDPRATPNNKYAVLADVLDWATNVGYPGYCSAAIDQAFKSWTIPTMFATVAQGKATPEDAAKTAEAEYKRIFERFK
;
A
#
# COMPACT_ATOMS: atom_id res chain seq x y z
N MET A 1 -42.76 10.68 49.89
CA MET A 1 -43.21 12.01 49.51
C MET A 1 -42.25 12.51 48.46
N SER A 2 -42.54 12.79 47.25
CA SER A 2 -43.71 12.88 46.34
C SER A 2 -43.14 12.84 44.91
N ASP A 3 -43.65 11.92 44.13
CA ASP A 3 -43.46 11.85 42.66
C ASP A 3 -43.90 13.13 41.98
N LYS A 4 -43.15 13.61 40.98
CA LYS A 4 -43.67 14.39 39.86
C LYS A 4 -43.15 13.83 38.55
N LYS A 5 -43.97 13.01 37.91
CA LYS A 5 -43.86 12.62 36.49
C LYS A 5 -44.15 13.81 35.57
N GLY A 6 -43.19 14.20 34.72
CA GLY A 6 -43.41 15.11 33.60
C GLY A 6 -44.12 14.38 32.48
N LYS A 7 -45.28 14.86 32.05
CA LYS A 7 -46.08 14.34 30.92
C LYS A 7 -45.44 14.78 29.61
N GLY A 8 -45.05 13.80 28.77
CA GLY A 8 -44.63 14.00 27.40
C GLY A 8 -45.80 14.42 26.51
N VAL A 9 -45.63 15.41 25.66
CA VAL A 9 -46.57 15.89 24.64
C VAL A 9 -46.70 14.86 23.54
N SER A 10 -47.98 14.45 23.24
CA SER A 10 -48.27 13.45 22.24
C SER A 10 -48.16 14.01 20.82
N ARG A 11 -47.78 13.18 19.85
CA ARG A 11 -47.69 13.52 18.43
C ARG A 11 -49.00 14.12 17.85
N ARG A 12 -50.12 13.94 18.52
CA ARG A 12 -51.44 14.47 18.11
C ARG A 12 -51.64 15.93 18.47
N ASP A 13 -50.93 16.43 19.48
CA ASP A 13 -51.04 17.83 19.95
C ASP A 13 -50.18 18.78 19.11
N PHE A 14 -49.15 18.27 18.45
CA PHE A 14 -48.28 19.06 17.55
C PHE A 14 -48.99 19.42 16.21
N ILE A 15 -49.92 18.60 15.76
CA ILE A 15 -50.62 18.82 14.48
C ILE A 15 -51.78 19.84 14.63
N LYS A 16 -52.26 20.10 15.83
CA LYS A 16 -53.36 21.07 16.09
C LYS A 16 -52.90 22.54 16.24
N LEU A 17 -51.62 22.79 16.35
CA LEU A 17 -51.11 24.18 16.45
C LEU A 17 -50.71 24.82 15.10
N ALA A 18 -50.81 24.09 13.98
CA ALA A 18 -50.45 24.59 12.64
C ALA A 18 -51.65 25.07 11.79
N GLY A 19 -52.85 25.19 12.37
CA GLY A 19 -54.04 25.49 11.62
C GLY A 19 -54.94 26.54 12.28
N ALA A 20 -54.53 27.77 12.45
CA ALA A 20 -55.43 28.90 12.62
C ALA A 20 -54.69 30.25 12.50
N GLY A 21 -54.87 30.97 11.40
CA GLY A 21 -54.31 32.32 11.22
C GLY A 21 -54.71 32.93 9.88
N GLY A 22 -55.80 33.51 9.85
CA GLY A 22 -56.68 34.22 8.99
C GLY A 22 -56.10 35.02 7.80
N MET A 23 -56.99 35.09 6.77
CA MET A 23 -56.88 35.99 5.62
C MET A 23 -56.93 37.47 6.01
N ALA A 24 -56.00 38.24 5.46
CA ALA A 24 -56.21 39.68 5.25
C ALA A 24 -55.71 40.03 3.85
N ALA A 25 -56.65 40.48 3.00
CA ALA A 25 -56.40 40.98 1.66
C ALA A 25 -55.85 42.41 1.74
N GLY A 26 -54.82 42.69 0.93
CA GLY A 26 -54.31 44.08 0.81
C GLY A 26 -53.13 44.20 -0.18
N SER A 27 -53.45 44.81 -1.35
CA SER A 27 -52.59 45.53 -2.30
C SER A 27 -51.49 44.78 -3.07
N LEU A 28 -51.74 44.61 -4.36
CA LEU A 28 -50.81 44.24 -5.42
C LEU A 28 -49.79 45.37 -5.65
N GLY A 29 -48.55 45.13 -5.23
CA GLY A 29 -47.37 45.80 -5.76
C GLY A 29 -46.61 44.80 -6.68
N PRO A 30 -45.87 45.25 -7.73
CA PRO A 30 -45.13 44.32 -8.60
C PRO A 30 -44.02 43.63 -7.81
N ALA A 31 -44.26 42.33 -7.53
CA ALA A 31 -43.21 41.48 -6.97
C ALA A 31 -42.12 41.35 -8.03
N PHE A 32 -40.99 41.97 -7.82
CA PHE A 32 -39.74 41.62 -8.47
C PHE A 32 -39.37 40.21 -8.00
N LEU A 33 -39.75 39.20 -8.81
CA LEU A 33 -39.23 37.86 -8.69
C LEU A 33 -37.71 37.94 -9.01
N PHE A 34 -36.89 38.15 -7.99
CA PHE A 34 -35.53 37.76 -8.08
C PHE A 34 -35.52 36.25 -8.16
N PRO A 35 -35.00 35.60 -9.24
CA PRO A 35 -34.82 34.18 -9.20
C PRO A 35 -33.90 33.90 -8.01
N GLU A 36 -34.43 33.24 -6.96
CA GLU A 36 -33.58 32.57 -5.99
C GLU A 36 -32.67 31.69 -6.85
N ARG A 37 -31.37 32.05 -6.88
CA ARG A 37 -30.36 31.12 -7.35
C ARG A 37 -30.54 29.92 -6.43
N ALA A 38 -31.12 28.84 -6.95
CA ALA A 38 -31.11 27.55 -6.30
C ALA A 38 -29.66 27.32 -5.93
N ALA A 39 -29.36 27.35 -4.66
CA ALA A 39 -28.01 27.01 -4.18
C ALA A 39 -27.74 25.63 -4.75
N ALA A 40 -26.77 25.54 -5.65
CA ALA A 40 -26.43 24.26 -6.26
C ALA A 40 -26.16 23.27 -5.09
N GLN A 41 -26.92 22.19 -5.05
CA GLN A 41 -26.80 21.21 -3.99
C GLN A 41 -25.34 20.77 -3.94
N GLN A 42 -24.69 20.92 -2.79
CA GLN A 42 -23.30 20.57 -2.58
C GLN A 42 -23.13 19.07 -2.94
N LYS A 43 -22.20 18.77 -3.87
CA LYS A 43 -21.89 17.39 -4.23
C LYS A 43 -21.18 16.72 -3.06
N THR A 44 -21.25 15.40 -2.99
CA THR A 44 -20.45 14.60 -2.05
C THR A 44 -19.45 13.78 -2.84
N LEU A 45 -18.23 13.64 -2.30
CA LEU A 45 -17.21 12.71 -2.77
C LEU A 45 -16.85 11.80 -1.60
N LYS A 46 -17.07 10.50 -1.77
CA LYS A 46 -16.76 9.48 -0.76
C LYS A 46 -15.44 8.79 -1.12
N VAL A 47 -14.46 8.91 -0.26
CA VAL A 47 -13.11 8.37 -0.45
C VAL A 47 -12.81 7.33 0.62
N LEU A 48 -12.38 6.13 0.22
CA LEU A 48 -11.80 5.17 1.14
C LEU A 48 -10.28 5.20 1.06
N GLN A 49 -9.66 5.34 2.21
CA GLN A 49 -8.22 5.25 2.43
C GLN A 49 -7.88 4.13 3.42
N TRP A 50 -6.67 3.63 3.38
CA TRP A 50 -6.16 2.84 4.49
C TRP A 50 -5.70 3.75 5.63
N SER A 51 -5.68 3.21 6.87
CA SER A 51 -5.09 3.91 8.01
C SER A 51 -3.57 3.85 7.89
N HIS A 52 -2.94 4.95 7.56
CA HIS A 52 -1.53 5.02 7.21
C HIS A 52 -0.61 4.73 8.41
N PHE A 53 0.48 3.98 8.21
CA PHE A 53 1.45 3.70 9.27
C PHE A 53 2.24 4.93 9.73
N VAL A 54 2.20 6.01 8.96
CA VAL A 54 2.65 7.34 9.38
C VAL A 54 1.42 8.24 9.55
N PRO A 55 0.82 8.34 10.76
CA PRO A 55 -0.47 9.02 10.99
C PRO A 55 -0.50 10.51 10.60
N ALA A 56 0.64 11.15 10.50
CA ALA A 56 0.73 12.54 10.05
C ALA A 56 0.27 12.71 8.59
N TYR A 57 0.39 11.66 7.76
CA TYR A 57 -0.16 11.67 6.42
C TYR A 57 -1.69 11.75 6.44
N ASP A 58 -2.37 10.90 7.21
CA ASP A 58 -3.84 10.94 7.32
C ASP A 58 -4.32 12.30 7.83
N THR A 59 -3.63 12.86 8.83
CA THR A 59 -3.93 14.18 9.36
C THR A 59 -3.84 15.27 8.28
N TRP A 60 -2.81 15.21 7.43
CA TRP A 60 -2.65 16.16 6.31
C TRP A 60 -3.69 15.89 5.22
N PHE A 61 -3.88 14.64 4.83
CA PHE A 61 -4.80 14.27 3.76
C PHE A 61 -6.22 14.72 4.07
N ASP A 62 -6.74 14.42 5.25
CA ASP A 62 -8.11 14.75 5.67
C ASP A 62 -8.25 16.24 5.99
N GLY A 63 -7.39 16.73 6.90
CA GLY A 63 -7.54 18.06 7.50
C GLY A 63 -7.06 19.20 6.61
N THR A 64 -6.16 18.92 5.66
CA THR A 64 -5.60 19.95 4.78
C THR A 64 -6.05 19.73 3.34
N PHE A 65 -5.60 18.68 2.68
CA PHE A 65 -5.84 18.50 1.26
C PHE A 65 -7.32 18.27 0.93
N ALA A 66 -7.96 17.26 1.50
CA ALA A 66 -9.36 16.91 1.19
C ALA A 66 -10.31 18.07 1.54
N LYS A 67 -10.06 18.73 2.70
CA LYS A 67 -10.84 19.89 3.12
C LYS A 67 -10.69 21.07 2.15
N GLN A 68 -9.46 21.47 1.80
CA GLN A 68 -9.21 22.60 0.89
C GLN A 68 -9.76 22.30 -0.51
N TRP A 69 -9.60 21.09 -0.98
CA TRP A 69 -10.16 20.67 -2.26
C TRP A 69 -11.69 20.73 -2.26
N GLY A 70 -12.32 20.23 -1.21
CA GLY A 70 -13.78 20.30 -1.03
C GLY A 70 -14.31 21.73 -1.03
N ASP A 71 -13.65 22.62 -0.29
CA ASP A 71 -14.00 24.06 -0.24
C ASP A 71 -13.87 24.70 -1.65
N LYS A 72 -12.77 24.41 -2.38
CA LYS A 72 -12.51 24.91 -3.73
C LYS A 72 -13.55 24.43 -4.76
N HIS A 73 -13.99 23.18 -4.66
CA HIS A 73 -14.88 22.54 -5.62
C HIS A 73 -16.36 22.50 -5.18
N ASN A 74 -16.73 23.19 -4.10
CA ASN A 74 -18.06 23.14 -3.50
C ASN A 74 -18.56 21.69 -3.33
N THR A 75 -17.69 20.81 -2.80
CA THR A 75 -17.92 19.39 -2.64
C THR A 75 -17.66 18.99 -1.19
N ASN A 76 -18.59 18.26 -0.58
CA ASN A 76 -18.35 17.63 0.72
C ASN A 76 -17.53 16.37 0.53
N VAL A 77 -16.25 16.38 0.90
CA VAL A 77 -15.37 15.22 0.84
C VAL A 77 -15.49 14.45 2.16
N VAL A 78 -15.88 13.18 2.07
CA VAL A 78 -15.96 12.26 3.19
C VAL A 78 -14.88 11.20 3.01
N VAL A 79 -13.90 11.18 3.93
CA VAL A 79 -12.80 10.21 3.91
C VAL A 79 -13.04 9.19 5.02
N ASP A 80 -13.14 7.91 4.64
CA ASP A 80 -13.21 6.79 5.55
C ASP A 80 -11.86 6.07 5.58
N HIS A 81 -11.35 5.76 6.77
CA HIS A 81 -10.11 5.02 6.97
C HIS A 81 -10.37 3.61 7.50
N ILE A 82 -9.71 2.62 6.90
CA ILE A 82 -9.77 1.23 7.41
C ILE A 82 -8.37 0.62 7.49
N ASN A 83 -8.24 -0.43 8.30
CA ASN A 83 -6.99 -1.18 8.38
C ASN A 83 -6.66 -1.88 7.06
N LEU A 84 -5.39 -1.99 6.74
CA LEU A 84 -4.92 -2.61 5.49
C LEU A 84 -5.44 -4.05 5.30
N VAL A 85 -5.60 -4.83 6.36
CA VAL A 85 -6.09 -6.22 6.29
C VAL A 85 -7.55 -6.32 5.85
N ASP A 86 -8.34 -5.26 6.04
CA ASP A 86 -9.76 -5.21 5.74
C ASP A 86 -10.07 -4.69 4.32
N LEU A 87 -9.09 -4.06 3.63
CA LEU A 87 -9.25 -3.43 2.31
C LEU A 87 -9.87 -4.36 1.26
N ASN A 88 -9.30 -5.55 1.09
CA ASN A 88 -9.79 -6.50 0.08
C ASN A 88 -11.22 -7.00 0.38
N THR A 89 -11.53 -7.23 1.66
CA THR A 89 -12.88 -7.64 2.09
C THR A 89 -13.89 -6.51 1.86
N ARG A 90 -13.50 -5.28 2.18
CA ARG A 90 -14.32 -4.09 1.92
C ARG A 90 -14.57 -3.87 0.43
N ALA A 91 -13.53 -3.96 -0.39
CA ALA A 91 -13.62 -3.85 -1.84
C ALA A 91 -14.59 -4.88 -2.43
N ALA A 92 -14.46 -6.16 -2.04
CA ALA A 92 -15.34 -7.22 -2.49
C ALA A 92 -16.82 -6.97 -2.10
N SER A 93 -17.05 -6.47 -0.88
CA SER A 93 -18.39 -6.11 -0.40
C SER A 93 -19.01 -4.97 -1.20
N GLU A 94 -18.27 -3.88 -1.47
CA GLU A 94 -18.77 -2.75 -2.24
C GLU A 94 -19.01 -3.12 -3.70
N ALA A 95 -18.08 -3.86 -4.32
CA ALA A 95 -18.23 -4.34 -5.69
C ALA A 95 -19.46 -5.25 -5.87
N GLN A 96 -19.71 -6.14 -4.90
CA GLN A 96 -20.89 -7.01 -4.91
C GLN A 96 -22.18 -6.22 -4.69
N ALA A 97 -22.19 -5.28 -3.75
CA ALA A 97 -23.34 -4.44 -3.44
C ALA A 97 -23.63 -3.37 -4.52
N LYS A 98 -22.64 -3.09 -5.38
CA LYS A 98 -22.62 -1.96 -6.34
C LYS A 98 -22.97 -0.64 -5.65
N LYS A 99 -22.41 -0.42 -4.47
CA LYS A 99 -22.62 0.74 -3.62
C LYS A 99 -21.50 0.89 -2.61
N GLY A 100 -21.08 2.13 -2.35
CA GLY A 100 -20.02 2.43 -1.36
C GLY A 100 -19.36 3.76 -1.65
N HIS A 101 -18.02 3.76 -1.72
CA HIS A 101 -17.22 4.94 -2.00
C HIS A 101 -17.19 5.24 -3.50
N ASP A 102 -16.92 6.50 -3.84
CA ASP A 102 -16.66 6.90 -5.23
C ASP A 102 -15.23 6.55 -5.63
N LEU A 103 -14.29 6.88 -4.73
CA LEU A 103 -12.87 6.63 -4.87
C LEU A 103 -12.41 5.63 -3.81
N PHE A 104 -11.73 4.58 -4.22
CA PHE A 104 -11.28 3.51 -3.34
C PHE A 104 -9.79 3.23 -3.54
N MET A 105 -9.02 3.23 -2.45
CA MET A 105 -7.59 2.95 -2.45
C MET A 105 -7.30 1.48 -2.13
N PHE A 106 -6.41 0.89 -2.93
CA PHE A 106 -5.79 -0.42 -2.68
C PHE A 106 -4.29 -0.24 -2.42
N LEU A 107 -3.68 -1.20 -1.72
CA LEU A 107 -2.24 -1.25 -1.45
C LEU A 107 -1.49 -2.23 -2.35
N SER A 108 -2.17 -2.78 -3.33
CA SER A 108 -1.62 -3.62 -4.40
C SER A 108 -2.48 -3.45 -5.65
N PRO A 109 -1.94 -3.71 -6.85
CA PRO A 109 -2.67 -3.52 -8.10
C PRO A 109 -3.97 -4.33 -8.17
N PRO A 110 -5.16 -3.70 -8.28
CA PRO A 110 -6.45 -4.37 -8.20
C PRO A 110 -6.98 -4.84 -9.56
N ALA A 111 -6.13 -5.49 -10.38
CA ALA A 111 -6.43 -5.84 -11.77
C ALA A 111 -7.66 -6.75 -11.94
N ALA A 112 -8.02 -7.54 -10.93
CA ALA A 112 -9.22 -8.39 -10.97
C ALA A 112 -10.54 -7.60 -11.00
N TYR A 113 -10.50 -6.31 -10.66
CA TYR A 113 -11.67 -5.42 -10.69
C TYR A 113 -11.81 -4.61 -11.99
N GLU A 114 -10.96 -4.81 -13.01
CA GLU A 114 -10.94 -4.01 -14.24
C GLU A 114 -12.32 -3.80 -14.86
N ASN A 115 -13.20 -4.82 -14.84
CA ASN A 115 -14.56 -4.75 -15.41
C ASN A 115 -15.59 -4.07 -14.48
N GLN A 116 -15.17 -3.57 -13.32
CA GLN A 116 -16.04 -2.97 -12.31
C GLN A 116 -15.62 -1.52 -11.97
N VAL A 117 -14.59 -1.03 -12.65
CA VAL A 117 -14.00 0.30 -12.45
C VAL A 117 -13.93 1.06 -13.76
N ILE A 118 -13.91 2.37 -13.71
CA ILE A 118 -13.76 3.19 -14.92
C ILE A 118 -12.33 3.12 -15.45
N ASP A 119 -12.14 3.42 -16.75
CA ASP A 119 -10.82 3.58 -17.36
C ASP A 119 -10.15 4.88 -16.87
N MET A 120 -9.00 4.75 -16.21
CA MET A 120 -8.24 5.85 -15.65
C MET A 120 -7.27 6.51 -16.65
N THR A 121 -7.35 6.16 -17.93
CA THR A 121 -6.48 6.73 -18.99
C THR A 121 -6.56 8.26 -19.01
N HIS A 122 -7.76 8.83 -18.87
CA HIS A 122 -7.94 10.28 -18.84
C HIS A 122 -7.18 10.93 -17.65
N VAL A 123 -7.27 10.36 -16.46
CA VAL A 123 -6.58 10.88 -15.27
C VAL A 123 -5.07 10.89 -15.51
N TYR A 124 -4.51 9.78 -16.00
CA TYR A 124 -3.08 9.72 -16.35
C TYR A 124 -2.68 10.76 -17.40
N GLN A 125 -3.48 10.94 -18.45
CA GLN A 125 -3.19 11.93 -19.50
C GLN A 125 -3.18 13.35 -18.97
N GLU A 126 -4.13 13.74 -18.12
CA GLU A 126 -4.17 15.08 -17.54
C GLU A 126 -3.00 15.33 -16.57
N VAL A 127 -2.67 14.33 -15.74
CA VAL A 127 -1.50 14.42 -14.86
C VAL A 127 -0.21 14.47 -15.65
N GLU A 128 -0.04 13.63 -16.68
CA GLU A 128 1.19 13.61 -17.50
C GLU A 128 1.41 14.91 -18.29
N LYS A 129 0.38 15.63 -18.68
CA LYS A 129 0.50 16.96 -19.31
C LYS A 129 1.18 17.99 -18.39
N LYS A 130 0.94 17.89 -17.06
CA LYS A 130 1.49 18.83 -16.07
C LYS A 130 2.83 18.35 -15.49
N HIS A 131 2.91 17.05 -15.17
CA HIS A 131 3.99 16.48 -14.35
C HIS A 131 4.92 15.53 -15.13
N GLY A 132 4.70 15.37 -16.44
CA GLY A 132 5.49 14.45 -17.26
C GLY A 132 5.13 12.99 -17.00
N LYS A 133 5.90 12.08 -17.61
CA LYS A 133 5.59 10.65 -17.59
C LYS A 133 5.71 10.04 -16.19
N LYS A 134 4.76 9.15 -15.90
CA LYS A 134 4.86 8.23 -14.77
C LYS A 134 6.02 7.25 -14.95
N ILE A 135 6.51 6.69 -13.85
CA ILE A 135 7.53 5.63 -13.84
C ILE A 135 6.97 4.31 -14.44
N ASP A 136 7.87 3.44 -14.92
CA ASP A 136 7.49 2.14 -15.51
C ASP A 136 6.80 1.22 -14.49
N LEU A 137 7.22 1.28 -13.23
CA LEU A 137 6.60 0.55 -12.13
C LEU A 137 5.09 0.87 -12.04
N ALA A 138 4.70 2.15 -12.04
CA ALA A 138 3.30 2.56 -12.01
C ALA A 138 2.54 2.11 -13.28
N HIS A 139 3.19 2.19 -14.45
CA HIS A 139 2.59 1.73 -15.70
C HIS A 139 2.29 0.23 -15.65
N LYS A 140 3.27 -0.60 -15.29
CA LYS A 140 3.11 -2.06 -15.26
C LYS A 140 2.17 -2.54 -14.16
N SER A 141 2.01 -1.76 -13.09
CA SER A 141 1.11 -2.06 -11.98
C SER A 141 -0.36 -1.77 -12.29
N THR A 142 -0.69 -0.87 -13.24
CA THR A 142 -2.07 -0.35 -13.38
C THR A 142 -2.63 -0.45 -14.79
N TYR A 143 -1.84 -0.90 -15.76
CA TYR A 143 -2.22 -0.97 -17.17
C TYR A 143 -2.44 -2.41 -17.63
N ASN A 144 -3.53 -2.63 -18.38
CA ASN A 144 -3.76 -3.90 -19.05
C ASN A 144 -3.40 -3.79 -20.54
N PRO A 145 -2.33 -4.44 -21.01
CA PRO A 145 -1.89 -4.33 -22.40
C PRO A 145 -2.85 -4.99 -23.42
N LYS A 146 -3.74 -5.90 -22.97
CA LYS A 146 -4.75 -6.55 -23.83
C LYS A 146 -5.90 -5.60 -24.12
N THR A 147 -6.46 -4.94 -23.09
CA THR A 147 -7.58 -4.00 -23.24
C THR A 147 -7.13 -2.58 -23.56
N LYS A 148 -5.85 -2.29 -23.37
CA LYS A 148 -5.21 -0.97 -23.52
C LYS A 148 -5.81 0.10 -22.58
N LYS A 149 -6.23 -0.31 -21.39
CA LYS A 149 -6.83 0.54 -20.35
C LYS A 149 -6.00 0.56 -19.08
N TYR A 150 -6.11 1.66 -18.35
CA TYR A 150 -5.65 1.75 -16.98
C TYR A 150 -6.81 1.42 -16.03
N TYR A 151 -6.76 0.27 -15.36
CA TYR A 151 -7.80 -0.15 -14.41
C TYR A 151 -7.67 0.53 -13.04
N ALA A 152 -6.57 1.20 -12.78
CA ALA A 152 -6.33 1.98 -11.57
C ALA A 152 -5.42 3.16 -11.89
N PHE A 153 -5.37 4.15 -11.00
CA PHE A 153 -4.40 5.24 -10.99
C PHE A 153 -3.50 5.07 -9.78
N SER A 154 -2.19 5.17 -9.98
CA SER A 154 -1.23 5.16 -8.88
C SER A 154 -0.48 6.49 -8.80
N ASP A 155 -0.52 7.07 -7.61
CA ASP A 155 0.19 8.30 -7.25
C ASP A 155 1.58 7.99 -6.70
N SER A 156 1.69 6.89 -5.94
CA SER A 156 2.87 6.57 -5.15
C SER A 156 3.08 5.07 -4.92
N TYR A 157 4.26 4.76 -4.44
CA TYR A 157 4.65 3.44 -3.97
C TYR A 157 5.55 3.56 -2.74
N ALA A 158 5.52 2.56 -1.85
CA ALA A 158 6.53 2.45 -0.80
C ALA A 158 7.67 1.54 -1.25
N PRO A 159 8.95 1.94 -1.11
CA PRO A 159 10.08 1.04 -1.28
C PRO A 159 10.08 -0.12 -0.27
N ASP A 160 10.68 -1.26 -0.66
CA ASP A 160 10.85 -2.44 0.22
C ASP A 160 12.34 -2.68 0.54
N PRO A 161 12.97 -1.85 1.38
CA PRO A 161 14.35 -2.00 1.80
C PRO A 161 14.52 -3.06 2.88
N GLY A 162 15.79 -3.37 3.21
CA GLY A 162 16.14 -4.05 4.45
C GLY A 162 16.22 -3.08 5.62
N ASN A 163 15.68 -3.46 6.77
CA ASN A 163 15.88 -2.78 8.04
C ASN A 163 16.77 -3.67 8.90
N TRP A 164 17.94 -3.19 9.33
CA TRP A 164 18.95 -4.01 10.00
C TRP A 164 19.54 -3.35 11.23
N ARG A 165 19.95 -4.17 12.20
CA ARG A 165 20.53 -3.74 13.46
C ARG A 165 22.04 -3.53 13.32
N LYS A 166 22.44 -2.27 13.16
CA LYS A 166 23.84 -1.86 13.03
C LYS A 166 24.72 -2.38 14.17
N ASP A 167 24.27 -2.20 15.39
CA ASP A 167 24.98 -2.61 16.60
C ASP A 167 25.22 -4.13 16.70
N LEU A 168 24.43 -4.95 16.03
CA LEU A 168 24.60 -6.40 15.96
C LEU A 168 25.48 -6.82 14.77
N PHE A 169 25.19 -6.29 13.58
CA PHE A 169 25.90 -6.64 12.35
C PHE A 169 27.38 -6.22 12.39
N GLU A 170 27.71 -5.04 12.96
CA GLU A 170 29.08 -4.59 13.15
C GLU A 170 29.92 -5.61 13.96
N GLN A 171 29.34 -6.22 14.99
CA GLN A 171 30.02 -7.16 15.88
C GLN A 171 30.27 -8.55 15.27
N VAL A 172 29.70 -8.81 14.09
CA VAL A 172 29.90 -10.07 13.35
C VAL A 172 30.56 -9.87 11.98
N GLY A 173 31.16 -8.69 11.77
CA GLY A 173 31.98 -8.40 10.58
C GLY A 173 31.27 -7.77 9.42
N PHE A 174 30.03 -7.25 9.62
CA PHE A 174 29.24 -6.55 8.61
C PHE A 174 28.94 -5.09 9.04
N PRO A 175 29.94 -4.19 9.09
CA PRO A 175 29.79 -2.84 9.63
C PRO A 175 28.83 -1.96 8.79
N ASN A 176 28.62 -2.32 7.52
CA ASN A 176 27.71 -1.61 6.60
C ASN A 176 26.38 -2.36 6.38
N GLY A 177 26.11 -3.38 7.20
CA GLY A 177 24.95 -4.28 7.03
C GLY A 177 25.13 -5.29 5.90
N PRO A 178 24.12 -6.13 5.66
CA PRO A 178 24.15 -7.09 4.56
C PRO A 178 23.86 -6.38 3.22
N ASP A 179 24.67 -6.67 2.18
CA ASP A 179 24.45 -6.21 0.81
C ASP A 179 23.84 -7.30 -0.08
N THR A 180 24.15 -8.55 0.23
CA THR A 180 23.66 -9.73 -0.48
C THR A 180 22.84 -10.64 0.45
N TYR A 181 22.03 -11.53 -0.14
CA TYR A 181 21.36 -12.57 0.63
C TYR A 181 22.35 -13.51 1.34
N ASP A 182 23.52 -13.76 0.75
CA ASP A 182 24.58 -14.54 1.39
C ASP A 182 25.19 -13.83 2.62
N ASP A 183 25.39 -12.50 2.55
CA ASP A 183 25.80 -11.70 3.70
C ASP A 183 24.75 -11.74 4.81
N LEU A 184 23.44 -11.62 4.42
CA LEU A 184 22.36 -11.72 5.40
C LEU A 184 22.38 -13.07 6.11
N ARG A 185 22.47 -14.18 5.36
CA ARG A 185 22.49 -15.53 5.94
C ARG A 185 23.64 -15.72 6.90
N LYS A 186 24.87 -15.35 6.50
CA LYS A 186 26.08 -15.44 7.34
C LYS A 186 25.99 -14.54 8.57
N GLY A 187 25.62 -13.28 8.37
CA GLY A 187 25.51 -12.30 9.46
C GLY A 187 24.43 -12.65 10.46
N ALA A 188 23.22 -12.98 9.97
CA ALA A 188 22.08 -13.32 10.82
C ALA A 188 22.33 -14.61 11.63
N LYS A 189 22.98 -15.63 11.02
CA LYS A 189 23.39 -16.83 11.74
C LYS A 189 24.38 -16.49 12.86
N ALA A 190 25.43 -15.74 12.57
CA ALA A 190 26.42 -15.34 13.55
C ALA A 190 25.84 -14.49 14.70
N ILE A 191 24.87 -13.61 14.37
CA ILE A 191 24.15 -12.80 15.38
C ILE A 191 23.29 -13.70 16.26
N LYS A 192 22.53 -14.61 15.68
CA LYS A 192 21.68 -15.54 16.46
C LYS A 192 22.54 -16.41 17.39
N ASP A 193 23.66 -16.97 16.88
CA ASP A 193 24.57 -17.80 17.68
C ASP A 193 25.23 -17.01 18.83
N LYS A 194 25.57 -15.75 18.61
CA LYS A 194 26.30 -14.92 19.57
C LYS A 194 25.40 -14.18 20.57
N PHE A 195 24.25 -13.68 20.11
CA PHE A 195 23.41 -12.76 20.89
C PHE A 195 22.00 -13.29 21.11
N GLY A 196 21.59 -14.35 20.40
CA GLY A 196 20.22 -14.88 20.49
C GLY A 196 19.18 -14.10 19.66
N ASN A 197 19.60 -13.11 18.87
CA ASN A 197 18.70 -12.32 18.02
C ASN A 197 18.51 -12.98 16.65
N PRO A 198 17.34 -13.56 16.34
CA PRO A 198 17.09 -14.18 15.03
C PRO A 198 16.97 -13.14 13.91
N CYS A 199 17.04 -13.62 12.67
CA CYS A 199 16.50 -12.93 11.51
C CYS A 199 14.97 -12.89 11.62
N GLY A 200 14.36 -11.84 11.10
CA GLY A 200 12.91 -11.63 11.18
C GLY A 200 12.29 -11.41 9.79
N ILE A 201 12.39 -12.40 8.91
CA ILE A 201 11.65 -12.41 7.64
C ILE A 201 10.40 -13.29 7.83
N GLY A 202 9.21 -12.70 7.65
CA GLY A 202 7.96 -13.43 7.80
C GLY A 202 7.83 -14.61 6.83
N LEU A 203 7.19 -15.69 7.27
CA LEU A 203 6.84 -16.86 6.48
C LEU A 203 5.36 -17.23 6.71
N SER A 204 4.50 -16.21 6.73
CA SER A 204 3.05 -16.34 6.94
C SER A 204 2.27 -15.76 5.77
N GLN A 205 0.96 -15.89 5.78
CA GLN A 205 0.07 -15.35 4.74
C GLN A 205 -0.25 -13.87 5.04
N GLU A 206 0.72 -13.00 4.78
CA GLU A 206 0.60 -11.57 4.99
C GLU A 206 1.45 -10.79 3.96
N LEU A 207 1.30 -9.46 3.92
CA LEU A 207 1.84 -8.61 2.86
C LEU A 207 3.37 -8.63 2.82
N ASP A 208 4.03 -8.39 3.95
CA ASP A 208 5.50 -8.23 4.01
C ASP A 208 6.21 -9.53 3.62
N THR A 209 5.68 -10.68 4.08
CA THR A 209 6.13 -12.00 3.61
C THR A 209 5.97 -12.14 2.11
N SER A 210 4.82 -11.69 1.56
CA SER A 210 4.53 -11.79 0.13
C SER A 210 5.55 -11.02 -0.70
N MET A 211 5.96 -9.82 -0.24
CA MET A 211 6.94 -8.98 -0.92
C MET A 211 8.37 -9.49 -0.72
N ALA A 212 8.77 -9.85 0.49
CA ALA A 212 10.09 -10.41 0.78
C ALA A 212 10.37 -11.70 0.00
N MET A 213 9.38 -12.59 -0.10
CA MET A 213 9.54 -13.85 -0.85
C MET A 213 9.61 -13.63 -2.36
N ARG A 214 8.91 -12.61 -2.91
CA ARG A 214 9.08 -12.20 -4.31
C ARG A 214 10.46 -11.60 -4.57
N ALA A 215 10.95 -10.74 -3.68
CA ALA A 215 12.29 -10.19 -3.78
C ALA A 215 13.34 -11.30 -3.83
N LEU A 216 13.25 -12.27 -2.93
CA LEU A 216 14.13 -13.43 -2.93
C LEU A 216 14.01 -14.24 -4.22
N LEU A 217 12.79 -14.63 -4.63
CA LEU A 217 12.52 -15.39 -5.84
C LEU A 217 13.14 -14.74 -7.08
N TRP A 218 12.85 -13.47 -7.30
CA TRP A 218 13.31 -12.73 -8.47
C TRP A 218 14.81 -12.46 -8.45
N SER A 219 15.40 -12.28 -7.27
CA SER A 219 16.85 -12.09 -7.12
C SER A 219 17.65 -13.36 -7.48
N PHE A 220 17.04 -14.54 -7.37
CA PHE A 220 17.57 -15.81 -7.85
C PHE A 220 17.25 -16.10 -9.33
N GLY A 221 16.44 -15.24 -9.98
CA GLY A 221 16.04 -15.37 -11.38
C GLY A 221 14.81 -16.24 -11.60
N GLY A 222 14.09 -16.64 -10.53
CA GLY A 222 12.75 -17.20 -10.62
C GLY A 222 11.71 -16.11 -10.87
N ALA A 223 10.52 -16.48 -11.36
CA ALA A 223 9.39 -15.57 -11.54
C ALA A 223 8.08 -16.35 -11.59
N GLU A 224 6.98 -15.66 -11.29
CA GLU A 224 5.61 -16.20 -11.34
C GLU A 224 5.18 -16.41 -12.79
N GLN A 225 5.56 -15.46 -13.67
CA GLN A 225 5.27 -15.44 -15.10
C GLN A 225 6.47 -14.89 -15.88
N ASP A 226 6.45 -15.06 -17.19
CA ASP A 226 7.34 -14.37 -18.13
C ASP A 226 6.72 -13.02 -18.58
N GLU A 227 7.43 -12.28 -19.46
CA GLU A 227 6.94 -11.00 -20.02
C GLU A 227 5.65 -11.16 -20.83
N ALA A 228 5.41 -12.34 -21.40
CA ALA A 228 4.22 -12.65 -22.18
C ALA A 228 3.03 -13.09 -21.30
N GLY A 229 3.23 -13.25 -19.98
CA GLY A 229 2.22 -13.70 -19.05
C GLY A 229 2.05 -15.23 -19.00
N ASN A 230 3.05 -16.01 -19.38
CA ASN A 230 3.04 -17.46 -19.21
C ASN A 230 3.57 -17.83 -17.83
N VAL A 231 2.96 -18.82 -17.19
CA VAL A 231 3.39 -19.31 -15.86
C VAL A 231 4.78 -19.94 -15.92
N THR A 232 5.72 -19.45 -15.09
CA THR A 232 7.13 -19.89 -15.06
C THR A 232 7.63 -20.23 -13.66
N ILE A 233 6.75 -20.24 -12.67
CA ILE A 233 7.11 -20.41 -11.25
C ILE A 233 7.87 -21.70 -10.95
N ASN A 234 7.62 -22.80 -11.67
CA ASN A 234 8.31 -24.06 -11.53
C ASN A 234 9.59 -24.06 -12.37
N SER A 235 10.64 -23.49 -11.82
CA SER A 235 11.94 -23.37 -12.48
C SER A 235 13.09 -23.80 -11.55
N LYS A 236 14.25 -24.11 -12.12
CA LYS A 236 15.47 -24.37 -11.35
C LYS A 236 15.80 -23.21 -10.40
N ASN A 237 15.63 -21.97 -10.86
CA ASN A 237 15.91 -20.78 -10.07
C ASN A 237 14.96 -20.64 -8.88
N THR A 238 13.68 -20.98 -9.06
CA THR A 238 12.71 -21.03 -7.95
C THR A 238 13.10 -22.08 -6.92
N ILE A 239 13.51 -23.27 -7.36
CA ILE A 239 13.97 -24.34 -6.47
C ILE A 239 15.18 -23.89 -5.65
N GLU A 240 16.16 -23.22 -6.26
CA GLU A 240 17.32 -22.67 -5.53
C GLU A 240 16.94 -21.57 -4.53
N ALA A 241 15.99 -20.69 -4.86
CA ALA A 241 15.46 -19.70 -3.92
C ALA A 241 14.76 -20.37 -2.72
N LEU A 242 13.98 -21.41 -2.95
CA LEU A 242 13.33 -22.20 -1.90
C LEU A 242 14.35 -22.88 -0.98
N LYS A 243 15.39 -23.50 -1.54
CA LYS A 243 16.50 -24.10 -0.77
C LYS A 243 17.22 -23.06 0.08
N PHE A 244 17.46 -21.89 -0.49
CA PHE A 244 18.11 -20.78 0.24
C PHE A 244 17.25 -20.34 1.43
N MET A 245 15.95 -20.08 1.23
CA MET A 245 15.07 -19.62 2.33
C MET A 245 14.97 -20.69 3.43
N LYS A 246 14.86 -21.95 3.07
CA LYS A 246 14.89 -23.05 4.05
C LYS A 246 16.15 -22.99 4.91
N ALA A 247 17.32 -22.85 4.29
CA ALA A 247 18.58 -22.79 5.00
C ALA A 247 18.67 -21.51 5.88
N LEU A 248 18.22 -20.36 5.39
CA LEU A 248 18.16 -19.13 6.18
C LEU A 248 17.28 -19.31 7.42
N TYR A 249 16.09 -19.90 7.25
CA TYR A 249 15.17 -20.18 8.36
C TYR A 249 15.82 -21.13 9.40
N GLU A 250 16.33 -22.27 8.97
CA GLU A 250 16.91 -23.28 9.85
C GLU A 250 18.11 -22.71 10.65
N GLU A 251 18.92 -21.87 10.03
CA GLU A 251 20.12 -21.32 10.64
C GLU A 251 19.86 -20.07 11.49
N SER A 252 18.93 -19.21 11.11
CA SER A 252 18.86 -17.87 11.71
C SER A 252 17.46 -17.41 12.16
N GLU A 253 16.36 -18.10 11.86
CA GLU A 253 15.03 -17.68 12.28
C GLU A 253 14.46 -18.53 13.41
N THR A 254 13.21 -18.21 13.83
CA THR A 254 12.44 -18.94 14.84
C THR A 254 11.04 -19.25 14.30
N PRO A 255 10.33 -20.25 14.85
CA PRO A 255 8.98 -20.62 14.39
C PRO A 255 7.93 -19.52 14.47
N GLU A 256 8.17 -18.44 15.20
CA GLU A 256 7.25 -17.29 15.31
C GLU A 256 6.92 -16.67 13.94
N VAL A 257 7.88 -16.68 12.98
CA VAL A 257 7.71 -16.10 11.64
C VAL A 257 6.56 -16.71 10.84
N PHE A 258 6.12 -17.94 11.16
CA PHE A 258 4.99 -18.59 10.51
C PHE A 258 3.62 -18.07 10.96
N THR A 259 3.58 -17.24 12.00
CA THR A 259 2.34 -16.69 12.58
C THR A 259 2.29 -15.17 12.54
N TRP A 260 3.27 -14.53 11.93
CA TRP A 260 3.34 -13.09 11.86
C TRP A 260 2.17 -12.49 11.07
N THR A 261 1.78 -11.30 11.50
CA THR A 261 0.81 -10.41 10.88
C THR A 261 1.53 -9.13 10.44
N PRO A 262 0.96 -8.25 9.63
CA PRO A 262 1.66 -7.07 9.12
C PRO A 262 2.39 -6.20 10.16
N PRO A 263 1.89 -5.98 11.40
CA PRO A 263 2.67 -5.22 12.40
C PRO A 263 3.74 -6.04 13.15
N SER A 264 3.81 -7.38 12.95
CA SER A 264 4.66 -8.25 13.79
C SER A 264 6.15 -7.97 13.62
N ASN A 265 6.63 -7.74 12.39
CA ASN A 265 8.04 -7.44 12.12
C ASN A 265 8.43 -6.06 12.69
N ASN A 266 7.55 -5.04 12.60
CA ASN A 266 7.75 -3.74 13.24
C ASN A 266 7.93 -3.90 14.74
N GLN A 267 7.00 -4.62 15.40
CA GLN A 267 7.02 -4.87 16.83
C GLN A 267 8.28 -5.63 17.25
N ALA A 268 8.68 -6.66 16.50
CA ALA A 268 9.87 -7.45 16.79
C ALA A 268 11.17 -6.62 16.68
N MET A 269 11.29 -5.79 15.63
CA MET A 269 12.45 -4.93 15.44
C MET A 269 12.53 -3.84 16.50
N LEU A 270 11.42 -3.14 16.78
CA LEU A 270 11.35 -2.07 17.80
C LEU A 270 11.61 -2.60 19.21
N ALA A 271 11.16 -3.82 19.50
CA ALA A 271 11.47 -4.50 20.76
C ALA A 271 12.90 -5.03 20.85
N GLY A 272 13.72 -4.84 19.79
CA GLY A 272 15.12 -5.32 19.76
C GLY A 272 15.26 -6.84 19.67
N LYS A 273 14.22 -7.56 19.31
CA LYS A 273 14.20 -9.03 19.30
C LYS A 273 14.82 -9.66 18.05
N VAL A 274 14.85 -8.94 16.93
CA VAL A 274 15.36 -9.44 15.65
C VAL A 274 16.52 -8.60 15.14
N SER A 275 17.33 -9.18 14.27
CA SER A 275 18.54 -8.54 13.70
C SER A 275 18.29 -7.86 12.36
N TYR A 276 17.35 -8.39 11.55
CA TYR A 276 16.99 -7.91 10.21
C TYR A 276 15.53 -8.17 9.94
N VAL A 277 14.88 -7.27 9.20
CA VAL A 277 13.57 -7.47 8.59
C VAL A 277 13.53 -6.84 7.19
N ALA A 278 12.79 -7.43 6.26
CA ALA A 278 12.40 -6.80 5.00
C ALA A 278 11.07 -6.09 5.23
N ASN A 279 11.04 -4.77 5.05
CA ASN A 279 9.85 -3.93 5.23
C ASN A 279 10.13 -2.51 4.73
N ALA A 280 9.07 -1.74 4.47
CA ALA A 280 9.16 -0.30 4.24
C ALA A 280 9.81 0.44 5.45
N ILE A 281 9.80 1.75 5.41
CA ILE A 281 10.42 2.58 6.47
C ILE A 281 9.52 2.87 7.67
N SER A 282 8.35 2.22 7.78
CA SER A 282 7.42 2.42 8.90
C SER A 282 8.04 2.16 10.26
N ILE A 283 8.94 1.18 10.36
CA ILE A 283 9.66 0.83 11.58
C ILE A 283 10.51 2.00 12.07
N THR A 284 11.37 2.54 11.21
CA THR A 284 12.24 3.66 11.56
C THR A 284 11.43 4.93 11.84
N ARG A 285 10.37 5.19 11.06
CA ARG A 285 9.47 6.33 11.29
C ARG A 285 8.74 6.24 12.63
N GLN A 286 8.36 5.04 13.05
CA GLN A 286 7.79 4.84 14.38
C GLN A 286 8.84 5.06 15.47
N ALA A 287 10.05 4.51 15.33
CA ALA A 287 11.13 4.69 16.31
C ALA A 287 11.51 6.18 16.49
N GLU A 288 11.62 6.91 15.38
CA GLU A 288 11.91 8.36 15.35
C GLU A 288 10.80 9.17 16.04
N ARG A 289 9.54 8.95 15.68
CA ARG A 289 8.37 9.64 16.25
C ARG A 289 8.23 9.41 17.76
N GLU A 290 8.50 8.19 18.21
CA GLU A 290 8.37 7.79 19.61
C GLU A 290 9.66 8.00 20.42
N HIS A 291 10.72 8.56 19.78
CA HIS A 291 12.03 8.78 20.39
C HIS A 291 12.61 7.52 21.04
N GLN A 292 12.41 6.37 20.41
CA GLN A 292 12.87 5.10 20.93
C GLN A 292 14.41 5.00 20.85
N PRO A 293 15.11 4.57 21.94
CA PRO A 293 16.58 4.49 21.95
C PRO A 293 17.18 3.58 20.87
N ILE A 294 16.39 2.63 20.35
CA ILE A 294 16.80 1.69 19.31
C ILE A 294 16.93 2.36 17.91
N ASP A 295 16.31 3.51 17.70
CA ASP A 295 16.31 4.21 16.40
C ASP A 295 17.70 4.37 15.80
N LYS A 296 18.68 4.81 16.62
CA LYS A 296 20.08 5.00 16.19
C LYS A 296 20.77 3.71 15.73
N ASN A 297 20.22 2.55 16.06
CA ASN A 297 20.75 1.23 15.74
C ASN A 297 20.01 0.56 14.58
N ILE A 298 18.86 1.09 14.15
CA ILE A 298 18.14 0.56 12.99
C ILE A 298 18.56 1.36 11.76
N MET A 299 19.20 0.69 10.81
CA MET A 299 19.63 1.26 9.53
C MET A 299 18.83 0.67 8.39
N ILE A 300 18.80 1.39 7.29
CA ILE A 300 18.16 0.99 6.04
C ILE A 300 19.25 0.54 5.06
N SER A 301 18.99 -0.55 4.32
CA SER A 301 19.80 -0.99 3.18
C SER A 301 18.96 -0.98 1.91
N ARG A 302 19.61 -1.02 0.74
CA ARG A 302 18.94 -1.37 -0.51
C ARG A 302 18.33 -2.78 -0.39
N ALA A 303 17.45 -3.14 -1.34
CA ALA A 303 17.08 -4.54 -1.52
C ALA A 303 18.33 -5.42 -1.64
N LEU A 304 18.32 -6.61 -1.06
CA LEU A 304 19.46 -7.51 -1.10
C LEU A 304 19.72 -8.02 -2.52
N LYS A 305 21.00 -8.14 -2.87
CA LYS A 305 21.41 -8.75 -4.14
C LYS A 305 21.43 -10.28 -3.99
N GLY A 306 20.70 -10.96 -4.86
CA GLY A 306 20.80 -12.40 -5.03
C GLY A 306 21.87 -12.81 -6.05
N PRO A 307 21.98 -14.10 -6.37
CA PRO A 307 22.98 -14.60 -7.33
C PRO A 307 22.83 -14.01 -8.73
N VAL A 308 21.61 -13.65 -9.14
CA VAL A 308 21.32 -13.16 -10.49
C VAL A 308 21.27 -11.63 -10.52
N ARG A 309 20.58 -11.00 -9.56
CA ARG A 309 20.36 -9.55 -9.56
C ARG A 309 20.02 -8.99 -8.19
N ARG A 310 20.05 -7.65 -8.07
CA ARG A 310 19.41 -6.90 -6.99
C ARG A 310 18.02 -6.51 -7.48
N ILE A 311 16.97 -6.89 -6.75
CA ILE A 311 15.58 -6.59 -7.11
C ILE A 311 14.69 -6.82 -5.88
N ALA A 312 13.68 -5.99 -5.73
CA ALA A 312 12.56 -6.22 -4.83
C ALA A 312 11.25 -5.79 -5.50
N ALA A 313 10.12 -6.24 -4.98
CA ALA A 313 8.85 -5.60 -5.28
C ALA A 313 8.79 -4.21 -4.64
N GLU A 314 7.87 -3.36 -5.10
CA GLU A 314 7.35 -2.30 -4.25
C GLU A 314 6.74 -2.92 -2.99
N HIS A 315 6.96 -2.34 -1.82
CA HIS A 315 6.36 -2.82 -0.59
C HIS A 315 4.83 -2.64 -0.60
N VAL A 316 4.42 -1.45 -1.04
CA VAL A 316 3.02 -1.06 -1.25
C VAL A 316 2.93 -0.29 -2.56
N MET A 317 1.88 -0.53 -3.33
CA MET A 317 1.52 0.26 -4.50
C MET A 317 0.17 0.92 -4.23
N ASP A 318 0.18 2.21 -4.02
CA ASP A 318 -1.04 2.97 -3.79
C ASP A 318 -1.82 3.08 -5.09
N CYS A 319 -2.91 2.31 -5.19
CA CYS A 319 -3.73 2.19 -6.39
C CYS A 319 -5.15 2.67 -6.12
N TYR A 320 -5.54 3.77 -6.73
CA TYR A 320 -6.91 4.27 -6.68
C TYR A 320 -7.75 3.74 -7.81
N VAL A 321 -8.95 3.30 -7.49
CA VAL A 321 -9.98 2.99 -8.46
C VAL A 321 -11.20 3.88 -8.25
N ILE A 322 -11.91 4.17 -9.33
CA ILE A 322 -13.24 4.78 -9.30
C ILE A 322 -14.20 3.70 -9.76
N TRP A 323 -15.13 3.31 -8.88
CA TRP A 323 -16.07 2.27 -9.20
C TRP A 323 -17.03 2.69 -10.32
N GLU A 324 -17.49 1.74 -11.17
CA GLU A 324 -18.53 2.02 -12.16
C GLU A 324 -19.86 2.47 -11.53
N PHE A 325 -20.13 2.09 -10.29
CA PHE A 325 -21.31 2.54 -9.55
C PHE A 325 -21.11 3.86 -8.79
N ALA A 326 -19.93 4.49 -8.84
CA ALA A 326 -19.65 5.75 -8.15
C ALA A 326 -20.65 6.84 -8.55
N GLU A 327 -21.12 7.60 -7.56
CA GLU A 327 -22.10 8.67 -7.74
C GLU A 327 -21.46 9.97 -8.24
N ASN A 328 -20.16 10.19 -7.91
CA ASN A 328 -19.39 11.39 -8.26
C ASN A 328 -18.07 11.05 -8.98
N LYS A 329 -18.17 10.40 -10.14
CA LYS A 329 -17.00 9.97 -10.96
C LYS A 329 -16.12 11.13 -11.38
N ASP A 330 -16.73 12.22 -11.87
CA ASP A 330 -16.02 13.41 -12.33
C ASP A 330 -15.25 14.09 -11.16
N GLY A 331 -15.90 14.19 -10.00
CA GLY A 331 -15.25 14.70 -8.79
C GLY A 331 -14.08 13.83 -8.35
N ALA A 332 -14.23 12.50 -8.41
CA ALA A 332 -13.17 11.57 -8.06
C ALA A 332 -11.96 11.67 -9.03
N GLN A 333 -12.19 11.80 -10.34
CA GLN A 333 -11.11 12.01 -11.30
C GLN A 333 -10.39 13.34 -11.06
N GLN A 334 -11.15 14.44 -10.87
CA GLN A 334 -10.56 15.76 -10.60
C GLN A 334 -9.81 15.79 -9.28
N PHE A 335 -10.31 15.07 -8.25
CA PHE A 335 -9.64 14.94 -6.96
C PHE A 335 -8.24 14.32 -7.11
N LEU A 336 -8.11 13.24 -7.89
CA LEU A 336 -6.82 12.60 -8.14
C LEU A 336 -5.87 13.50 -8.94
N ILE A 337 -6.38 14.23 -9.96
CA ILE A 337 -5.56 15.15 -10.77
C ILE A 337 -5.00 16.27 -9.89
N ASP A 338 -5.86 16.89 -9.06
CA ASP A 338 -5.45 17.97 -8.17
C ASP A 338 -4.60 17.48 -6.98
N TYR A 339 -4.78 16.21 -6.57
CA TYR A 339 -3.95 15.59 -5.52
C TYR A 339 -2.48 15.50 -5.95
N ILE A 340 -2.21 15.19 -7.22
CA ILE A 340 -0.83 15.16 -7.73
C ILE A 340 -0.18 16.55 -7.72
N ASP A 341 -0.95 17.62 -7.90
CA ASP A 341 -0.44 18.99 -7.74
C ASP A 341 0.04 19.27 -6.29
N ALA A 342 -0.56 18.62 -5.28
CA ALA A 342 -0.20 18.74 -3.87
C ALA A 342 0.70 17.58 -3.36
N PHE A 343 1.17 16.71 -4.24
CA PHE A 343 1.86 15.47 -3.85
C PHE A 343 3.09 15.70 -2.97
N HIS A 344 3.89 16.72 -3.24
CA HIS A 344 5.07 17.05 -2.43
C HIS A 344 4.72 17.29 -0.95
N ASP A 345 3.61 18.00 -0.69
CA ASP A 345 3.17 18.25 0.69
C ASP A 345 2.76 16.94 1.39
N GLY A 346 2.10 16.05 0.65
CA GLY A 346 1.78 14.68 1.13
C GLY A 346 3.03 13.84 1.39
N PHE A 347 4.03 13.90 0.51
CA PHE A 347 5.32 13.23 0.68
C PHE A 347 6.03 13.67 1.96
N VAL A 348 6.04 14.98 2.23
CA VAL A 348 6.64 15.53 3.45
C VAL A 348 5.82 15.17 4.69
N ALA A 349 4.49 15.28 4.63
CA ALA A 349 3.59 14.90 5.73
C ALA A 349 3.68 13.39 6.05
N GLY A 350 3.78 12.55 5.02
CA GLY A 350 4.02 11.10 5.13
C GLY A 350 5.45 10.73 5.51
N GLN A 351 6.29 11.75 5.82
CA GLN A 351 7.68 11.54 6.25
C GLN A 351 8.48 10.69 5.24
N PHE A 352 8.28 10.96 3.96
CA PHE A 352 8.97 10.28 2.85
C PHE A 352 8.64 8.78 2.73
N TYR A 353 7.48 8.36 3.22
CA TYR A 353 7.04 6.96 3.12
C TYR A 353 6.61 6.61 1.69
N ASN A 354 5.79 7.47 1.06
CA ASN A 354 5.20 7.28 -0.25
C ASN A 354 6.04 7.93 -1.34
N PHE A 355 6.82 7.15 -2.09
CA PHE A 355 7.65 7.64 -3.18
C PHE A 355 6.81 7.95 -4.44
N PRO A 356 7.13 9.03 -5.18
CA PRO A 356 6.28 9.52 -6.26
C PRO A 356 6.28 8.59 -7.49
N CYS A 357 5.09 8.33 -8.04
CA CYS A 357 4.94 7.75 -9.36
C CYS A 357 5.21 8.75 -10.50
N PHE A 358 5.18 10.05 -10.19
CA PHE A 358 5.53 11.14 -11.10
C PHE A 358 6.75 11.90 -10.52
N PRO A 359 7.98 11.60 -10.94
CA PRO A 359 9.19 12.11 -10.30
C PRO A 359 9.29 13.64 -10.22
N SER A 360 8.68 14.36 -11.14
CA SER A 360 8.68 15.83 -11.15
C SER A 360 7.94 16.45 -9.96
N THR A 361 7.06 15.69 -9.29
CA THR A 361 6.32 16.18 -8.12
C THR A 361 7.21 16.31 -6.88
N VAL A 362 8.35 15.57 -6.86
CA VAL A 362 9.38 15.67 -5.81
C VAL A 362 10.76 15.83 -6.46
N PRO A 363 11.05 16.98 -7.09
CA PRO A 363 12.26 17.16 -7.90
C PRO A 363 13.57 17.09 -7.10
N LYS A 364 13.49 17.30 -5.78
CA LYS A 364 14.62 17.21 -4.85
C LYS A 364 14.60 15.97 -3.97
N LEU A 365 13.88 14.93 -4.38
CA LEU A 365 13.73 13.70 -3.61
C LEU A 365 15.05 13.21 -3.02
N LYS A 366 16.10 13.10 -3.83
CA LYS A 366 17.41 12.64 -3.39
C LYS A 366 18.04 13.54 -2.31
N GLU A 367 17.89 14.86 -2.43
CA GLU A 367 18.39 15.81 -1.45
C GLU A 367 17.62 15.69 -0.15
N GLU A 368 16.29 15.62 -0.22
CA GLU A 368 15.41 15.58 0.95
C GLU A 368 15.60 14.31 1.77
N ILE A 369 15.61 13.13 1.14
CA ILE A 369 15.81 11.86 1.86
C ILE A 369 17.24 11.65 2.37
N SER A 370 18.22 12.41 1.83
CA SER A 370 19.62 12.35 2.28
C SER A 370 19.90 13.31 3.42
N ASN A 371 18.98 14.20 3.78
CA ASN A 371 19.15 15.22 4.81
C ASN A 371 17.91 15.35 5.70
N ASP A 372 17.28 14.24 6.06
CA ASP A 372 16.08 14.24 6.90
C ASP A 372 16.44 14.56 8.37
N PRO A 373 16.01 15.70 8.91
CA PRO A 373 16.34 16.10 10.28
C PRO A 373 15.68 15.24 11.35
N ARG A 374 14.69 14.42 10.98
CA ARG A 374 14.00 13.48 11.89
C ARG A 374 14.78 12.20 12.10
N ALA A 375 15.68 11.86 11.17
CA ALA A 375 16.42 10.61 11.17
C ALA A 375 17.76 10.69 11.90
N THR A 376 18.18 9.57 12.49
CA THR A 376 19.50 9.41 13.11
C THR A 376 20.20 8.19 12.51
N PRO A 377 21.31 8.38 11.72
CA PRO A 377 21.81 9.66 11.22
C PRO A 377 20.84 10.31 10.21
N ASN A 378 21.00 11.60 9.95
CA ASN A 378 20.09 12.35 9.05
C ASN A 378 20.10 11.85 7.60
N ASN A 379 21.12 11.12 7.18
CA ASN A 379 21.24 10.50 5.86
C ASN A 379 20.78 9.02 5.84
N LYS A 380 20.11 8.54 6.87
CA LYS A 380 19.65 7.13 6.99
C LYS A 380 18.92 6.64 5.73
N TYR A 381 18.11 7.49 5.10
CA TYR A 381 17.30 7.15 3.93
C TYR A 381 17.98 7.41 2.58
N ALA A 382 19.22 7.92 2.56
CA ALA A 382 19.95 8.23 1.32
C ALA A 382 20.10 7.02 0.38
N VAL A 383 20.12 5.81 0.93
CA VAL A 383 20.20 4.54 0.17
C VAL A 383 18.96 4.28 -0.70
N LEU A 384 17.86 5.00 -0.47
CA LEU A 384 16.63 4.88 -1.27
C LEU A 384 16.64 5.82 -2.48
N ALA A 385 17.68 6.64 -2.68
CA ALA A 385 17.75 7.59 -3.79
C ALA A 385 17.81 6.93 -5.18
N ASP A 386 18.23 5.67 -5.24
CA ASP A 386 18.31 4.85 -6.45
C ASP A 386 17.31 3.68 -6.43
N VAL A 387 16.21 3.83 -5.69
CA VAL A 387 15.22 2.75 -5.52
C VAL A 387 14.67 2.22 -6.85
N LEU A 388 14.51 3.06 -7.87
CA LEU A 388 14.02 2.65 -9.19
C LEU A 388 15.00 1.75 -9.96
N ASP A 389 16.25 1.63 -9.53
CA ASP A 389 17.21 0.69 -10.11
C ASP A 389 16.96 -0.76 -9.67
N TRP A 390 16.17 -0.96 -8.61
CA TRP A 390 15.93 -2.27 -8.04
C TRP A 390 14.47 -2.55 -7.64
N ALA A 391 13.60 -1.55 -7.52
CA ALA A 391 12.18 -1.76 -7.27
C ALA A 391 11.42 -2.06 -8.57
N THR A 392 10.49 -3.01 -8.51
CA THR A 392 9.66 -3.40 -9.65
C THR A 392 8.24 -3.76 -9.21
N ASN A 393 7.35 -3.96 -10.17
CA ASN A 393 5.93 -4.26 -9.96
C ASN A 393 5.68 -5.73 -9.58
N VAL A 394 4.62 -5.96 -8.83
CA VAL A 394 4.01 -7.29 -8.69
C VAL A 394 3.65 -7.83 -10.07
N GLY A 395 4.03 -9.08 -10.35
CA GLY A 395 3.89 -9.70 -11.66
C GLY A 395 5.12 -9.56 -12.56
N TYR A 396 6.24 -8.99 -12.05
CA TYR A 396 7.51 -8.94 -12.76
C TYR A 396 7.90 -10.30 -13.37
N PRO A 397 8.45 -10.34 -14.63
CA PRO A 397 8.81 -9.23 -15.51
C PRO A 397 7.63 -8.66 -16.34
N GLY A 398 6.47 -9.30 -16.31
CA GLY A 398 5.27 -8.88 -17.02
C GLY A 398 4.47 -7.81 -16.25
N TYR A 399 3.25 -7.57 -16.72
CA TYR A 399 2.28 -6.67 -16.07
C TYR A 399 1.54 -7.35 -14.93
N CYS A 400 1.01 -6.58 -13.98
CA CYS A 400 0.07 -7.09 -13.00
C CYS A 400 -1.28 -7.31 -13.68
N SER A 401 -1.55 -8.54 -14.11
CA SER A 401 -2.82 -8.96 -14.71
C SER A 401 -3.82 -9.38 -13.63
N ALA A 402 -5.10 -9.54 -14.02
CA ALA A 402 -6.13 -10.07 -13.12
C ALA A 402 -5.75 -11.45 -12.54
N ALA A 403 -5.05 -12.28 -13.30
CA ALA A 403 -4.55 -13.57 -12.83
C ALA A 403 -3.44 -13.39 -11.77
N ILE A 404 -2.52 -12.45 -11.97
CA ILE A 404 -1.47 -12.13 -10.98
C ILE A 404 -2.09 -11.54 -9.71
N ASP A 405 -3.02 -10.59 -9.81
CA ASP A 405 -3.74 -10.05 -8.65
C ASP A 405 -4.46 -11.16 -7.86
N GLN A 406 -5.15 -12.07 -8.54
CA GLN A 406 -5.79 -13.21 -7.88
C GLN A 406 -4.76 -14.15 -7.21
N ALA A 407 -3.63 -14.43 -7.87
CA ALA A 407 -2.55 -15.25 -7.30
C ALA A 407 -1.89 -14.57 -6.10
N PHE A 408 -1.74 -13.24 -6.13
CA PHE A 408 -1.25 -12.45 -5.01
C PHE A 408 -2.15 -12.61 -3.78
N LYS A 409 -3.46 -12.46 -3.96
CA LYS A 409 -4.47 -12.60 -2.89
C LYS A 409 -4.65 -14.04 -2.39
N SER A 410 -4.24 -15.06 -3.16
CA SER A 410 -4.30 -16.46 -2.73
C SER A 410 -3.10 -16.88 -1.88
N TRP A 411 -2.13 -16.00 -1.64
CA TRP A 411 -0.94 -16.25 -0.83
C TRP A 411 -0.08 -17.43 -1.35
N THR A 412 -0.09 -17.68 -2.64
CA THR A 412 0.61 -18.83 -3.23
C THR A 412 2.12 -18.76 -2.98
N ILE A 413 2.75 -17.58 -3.14
CA ILE A 413 4.19 -17.40 -2.91
C ILE A 413 4.54 -17.59 -1.43
N PRO A 414 3.94 -16.87 -0.46
CA PRO A 414 4.20 -17.13 0.96
C PRO A 414 4.05 -18.60 1.36
N THR A 415 2.96 -19.22 0.91
CA THR A 415 2.66 -20.63 1.25
C THR A 415 3.72 -21.57 0.69
N MET A 416 4.18 -21.37 -0.55
CA MET A 416 5.23 -22.17 -1.17
C MET A 416 6.52 -22.14 -0.35
N PHE A 417 7.00 -20.95 0.02
CA PHE A 417 8.21 -20.79 0.83
C PHE A 417 8.05 -21.34 2.25
N ALA A 418 6.94 -21.03 2.93
CA ALA A 418 6.66 -21.52 4.28
C ALA A 418 6.61 -23.05 4.36
N THR A 419 5.99 -23.69 3.38
CA THR A 419 5.86 -25.16 3.33
C THR A 419 7.23 -25.84 3.23
N VAL A 420 8.15 -25.28 2.45
CA VAL A 420 9.52 -25.79 2.31
C VAL A 420 10.35 -25.50 3.56
N ALA A 421 10.26 -24.30 4.12
CA ALA A 421 10.98 -23.93 5.35
C ALA A 421 10.57 -24.82 6.53
N GLN A 422 9.29 -25.17 6.63
CA GLN A 422 8.75 -26.09 7.65
C GLN A 422 9.12 -27.58 7.39
N GLY A 423 9.77 -27.91 6.27
CA GLY A 423 10.07 -29.28 5.91
C GLY A 423 8.84 -30.14 5.51
N LYS A 424 7.70 -29.49 5.21
CA LYS A 424 6.44 -30.19 4.83
C LYS A 424 6.42 -30.62 3.37
N ALA A 425 7.27 -30.05 2.52
CA ALA A 425 7.44 -30.43 1.13
C ALA A 425 8.90 -30.25 0.69
N THR A 426 9.30 -30.96 -0.36
CA THR A 426 10.56 -30.68 -1.04
C THR A 426 10.43 -29.36 -1.83
N PRO A 427 11.54 -28.66 -2.14
CA PRO A 427 11.50 -27.49 -3.02
C PRO A 427 10.85 -27.77 -4.37
N GLU A 428 11.14 -28.94 -4.95
CA GLU A 428 10.61 -29.41 -6.22
C GLU A 428 9.08 -29.61 -6.18
N ASP A 429 8.57 -30.28 -5.13
CA ASP A 429 7.13 -30.50 -4.96
C ASP A 429 6.37 -29.21 -4.68
N ALA A 430 6.95 -28.31 -3.88
CA ALA A 430 6.35 -27.02 -3.59
C ALA A 430 6.26 -26.13 -4.84
N ALA A 431 7.31 -26.08 -5.66
CA ALA A 431 7.31 -25.35 -6.93
C ALA A 431 6.28 -25.93 -7.92
N LYS A 432 6.17 -27.27 -8.01
CA LYS A 432 5.16 -27.94 -8.84
C LYS A 432 3.74 -27.67 -8.37
N THR A 433 3.50 -27.65 -7.06
CA THR A 433 2.20 -27.32 -6.46
C THR A 433 1.81 -25.86 -6.76
N ALA A 434 2.75 -24.95 -6.60
CA ALA A 434 2.53 -23.54 -6.95
C ALA A 434 2.24 -23.37 -8.45
N GLU A 435 2.96 -24.08 -9.33
CA GLU A 435 2.69 -24.04 -10.78
C GLU A 435 1.26 -24.50 -11.11
N ALA A 436 0.79 -25.57 -10.49
CA ALA A 436 -0.57 -26.06 -10.71
C ALA A 436 -1.61 -25.03 -10.27
N GLU A 437 -1.39 -24.37 -9.13
CA GLU A 437 -2.27 -23.31 -8.65
C GLU A 437 -2.24 -22.09 -9.57
N TYR A 438 -1.07 -21.61 -9.99
CA TYR A 438 -0.95 -20.51 -10.96
C TYR A 438 -1.66 -20.84 -12.28
N LYS A 439 -1.46 -22.02 -12.84
CA LYS A 439 -2.16 -22.46 -14.04
C LYS A 439 -3.67 -22.46 -13.87
N ARG A 440 -4.18 -22.97 -12.73
CA ARG A 440 -5.60 -22.98 -12.40
C ARG A 440 -6.20 -21.57 -12.31
N ILE A 441 -5.44 -20.63 -11.72
CA ILE A 441 -5.84 -19.22 -11.62
C ILE A 441 -5.84 -18.58 -13.03
N PHE A 442 -4.76 -18.72 -13.77
CA PHE A 442 -4.59 -18.11 -15.09
C PHE A 442 -5.65 -18.57 -16.10
N GLU A 443 -6.09 -19.85 -16.04
CA GLU A 443 -7.18 -20.36 -16.89
C GLU A 443 -8.50 -19.60 -16.72
N ARG A 444 -8.76 -19.02 -15.56
CA ARG A 444 -9.99 -18.26 -15.28
C ARG A 444 -10.02 -16.87 -15.92
N PHE A 445 -8.87 -16.37 -16.35
CA PHE A 445 -8.67 -15.03 -16.90
C PHE A 445 -8.19 -15.03 -18.37
N LYS A 446 -8.27 -16.20 -19.03
CA LYS A 446 -8.06 -16.34 -20.48
C LYS A 446 -9.31 -15.90 -21.27
#